data_bb30fa8f2298544992be1d2470c6e052
#
_entry.id   bb30fa8f2298544992be1d2470c6e052
#
_cell.length_a   1.000
_cell.length_b   1.000
_cell.length_c   1.000
_cell.angle_alpha   90.00
_cell.angle_beta   90.00
_cell.angle_gamma   90.00
#
_symmetry.space_group_name_H-M   'P 1'
#
loop_
_entity.id
_entity.type
_entity.pdbx_description
1 polymer ?
#
loop_
_entity_poly.entity_id
_entity_poly.type
_entity_poly.pdbx_seq_one_letter_code
_entity_poly.pdbx_strand_id
1 'polypeptide(L)'
;MSFTHKVRVYWEDTDAGGIVFYANYLKYFERARTEWLRSLGIGQQKLKEELGCMFVVSETHVKYLLPAQLDNVLEIETLITEHGKSSLTLEQKAYREHFTNEGPSLIAANYNSELSSAVEAGTAKVQRDLLCSGTIRIGWINIQTGRPTRIPGFIQEVL
;
A
#
# COMPACT_ATOMS: atom_id res chain seq x y z
N MET A 1 -2.00 -14.57 2.43
CA MET A 1 -2.87 -13.55 3.10
C MET A 1 -2.59 -12.19 2.47
N SER A 2 -3.61 -11.36 2.27
CA SER A 2 -3.41 -9.96 1.84
C SER A 2 -3.37 -9.05 3.06
N PHE A 3 -2.58 -8.00 2.99
CA PHE A 3 -2.50 -6.94 3.98
C PHE A 3 -3.02 -5.64 3.37
N THR A 4 -3.76 -4.86 4.14
CA THR A 4 -4.32 -3.58 3.69
C THR A 4 -3.85 -2.45 4.60
N HIS A 5 -3.41 -1.34 4.00
CA HIS A 5 -3.01 -0.14 4.70
C HIS A 5 -3.73 1.08 4.09
N LYS A 6 -4.30 1.94 4.95
CA LYS A 6 -4.98 3.17 4.51
C LYS A 6 -4.02 4.35 4.49
N VAL A 7 -4.03 5.10 3.39
CA VAL A 7 -3.28 6.35 3.25
C VAL A 7 -4.20 7.46 2.78
N ARG A 8 -4.02 8.67 3.31
CA ARG A 8 -4.72 9.87 2.83
C ARG A 8 -3.86 10.60 1.82
N VAL A 9 -4.50 11.17 0.83
CA VAL A 9 -3.88 12.08 -0.15
C VAL A 9 -3.84 13.49 0.43
N TYR A 10 -2.64 14.07 0.51
CA TYR A 10 -2.40 15.45 0.96
C TYR A 10 -2.05 16.37 -0.20
N TRP A 11 -1.96 17.68 0.06
CA TRP A 11 -1.55 18.68 -0.92
C TRP A 11 -0.20 18.35 -1.57
N GLU A 12 0.78 17.91 -0.77
CA GLU A 12 2.11 17.52 -1.25
C GLU A 12 2.12 16.33 -2.22
N ASP A 13 1.03 15.55 -2.25
CA ASP A 13 0.90 14.38 -3.11
C ASP A 13 0.35 14.70 -4.49
N THR A 14 -0.25 15.88 -4.68
CA THR A 14 -0.91 16.28 -5.92
C THR A 14 -0.03 17.14 -6.81
N ASP A 15 -0.29 17.11 -8.11
CA ASP A 15 0.34 17.95 -9.12
C ASP A 15 -0.58 19.11 -9.56
N ALA A 16 -0.11 19.89 -10.54
CA ALA A 16 -0.87 21.00 -11.10
C ALA A 16 -2.20 20.59 -11.76
N GLY A 17 -2.37 19.32 -12.09
CA GLY A 17 -3.63 18.75 -12.61
C GLY A 17 -4.65 18.44 -11.52
N GLY A 18 -4.32 18.65 -10.23
CA GLY A 18 -5.19 18.37 -9.09
C GLY A 18 -5.35 16.89 -8.77
N ILE A 19 -4.51 16.03 -9.32
CA ILE A 19 -4.49 14.59 -9.09
C ILE A 19 -3.17 14.17 -8.46
N VAL A 20 -3.14 13.00 -7.84
CA VAL A 20 -1.91 12.43 -7.28
C VAL A 20 -0.85 12.32 -8.35
N PHE A 21 0.31 12.94 -8.11
CA PHE A 21 1.48 12.81 -8.98
C PHE A 21 1.86 11.32 -9.09
N TYR A 22 2.02 10.83 -10.30
CA TYR A 22 2.14 9.38 -10.56
C TYR A 22 3.22 8.68 -9.73
N ALA A 23 4.35 9.34 -9.46
CA ALA A 23 5.43 8.74 -8.67
C ALA A 23 5.08 8.59 -7.17
N ASN A 24 4.10 9.33 -6.65
CA ASN A 24 3.70 9.25 -5.24
C ASN A 24 3.01 7.91 -4.90
N TYR A 25 2.44 7.20 -5.88
CA TYR A 25 1.95 5.84 -5.65
C TYR A 25 3.06 4.89 -5.17
N LEU A 26 4.30 5.10 -5.59
CA LEU A 26 5.45 4.33 -5.11
C LEU A 26 5.71 4.56 -3.62
N LYS A 27 5.48 5.79 -3.12
CA LYS A 27 5.56 6.10 -1.68
C LYS A 27 4.44 5.43 -0.90
N TYR A 28 3.23 5.39 -1.44
CA TYR A 28 2.10 4.69 -0.81
C TYR A 28 2.36 3.18 -0.73
N PHE A 29 2.87 2.60 -1.79
CA PHE A 29 3.25 1.18 -1.83
C PHE A 29 4.39 0.88 -0.85
N GLU A 30 5.38 1.77 -0.72
CA GLU A 30 6.46 1.61 0.26
C GLU A 30 5.92 1.65 1.69
N ARG A 31 5.09 2.63 2.04
CA ARG A 31 4.45 2.73 3.37
C ARG A 31 3.66 1.48 3.69
N ALA A 32 2.87 0.98 2.75
CA ALA A 32 2.09 -0.24 2.93
C ALA A 32 3.00 -1.47 3.17
N ARG A 33 4.11 -1.62 2.45
CA ARG A 33 5.09 -2.69 2.70
C ARG A 33 5.73 -2.58 4.07
N THR A 34 6.08 -1.37 4.49
CA THR A 34 6.67 -1.11 5.81
C THR A 34 5.68 -1.46 6.92
N GLU A 35 4.41 -1.05 6.82
CA GLU A 35 3.38 -1.39 7.80
C GLU A 35 3.03 -2.89 7.78
N TRP A 36 3.04 -3.51 6.61
CA TRP A 36 2.86 -4.95 6.48
C TRP A 36 3.97 -5.72 7.23
N LEU A 37 5.24 -5.42 7.00
CA LEU A 37 6.35 -6.06 7.73
C LEU A 37 6.26 -5.80 9.23
N ARG A 38 5.88 -4.58 9.63
CA ARG A 38 5.70 -4.21 11.03
C ARG A 38 4.58 -5.02 11.70
N SER A 39 3.48 -5.27 10.99
CA SER A 39 2.37 -6.09 11.47
C SER A 39 2.76 -7.55 11.72
N LEU A 40 3.80 -8.02 11.03
CA LEU A 40 4.40 -9.35 11.23
C LEU A 40 5.49 -9.37 12.32
N GLY A 41 5.67 -8.26 13.05
CA GLY A 41 6.72 -8.12 14.07
C GLY A 41 8.10 -7.82 13.50
N ILE A 42 8.20 -7.52 12.20
CA ILE A 42 9.47 -7.26 11.51
C ILE A 42 9.74 -5.75 11.49
N GLY A 43 10.64 -5.28 12.35
CA GLY A 43 11.13 -3.92 12.34
C GLY A 43 12.33 -3.77 11.40
N GLN A 44 12.17 -3.07 10.28
CA GLN A 44 13.22 -2.96 9.24
C GLN A 44 14.51 -2.33 9.76
N GLN A 45 14.43 -1.30 10.62
CA GLN A 45 15.60 -0.68 11.22
C GLN A 45 16.36 -1.65 12.14
N LYS A 46 15.62 -2.42 12.95
CA LYS A 46 16.20 -3.43 13.83
C LYS A 46 16.89 -4.55 13.05
N LEU A 47 16.27 -5.03 11.97
CA LEU A 47 16.90 -6.03 11.08
C LEU A 47 18.21 -5.51 10.48
N LYS A 48 18.21 -4.25 10.04
CA LYS A 48 19.40 -3.60 9.50
C LYS A 48 20.53 -3.55 10.53
N GLU A 49 20.23 -3.20 11.76
CA GLU A 49 21.22 -3.08 12.86
C GLU A 49 21.75 -4.45 13.32
N GLU A 50 20.87 -5.44 13.46
CA GLU A 50 21.23 -6.75 14.01
C GLU A 50 21.82 -7.71 12.96
N LEU A 51 21.32 -7.67 11.72
CA LEU A 51 21.70 -8.61 10.67
C LEU A 51 22.61 -8.01 9.60
N GLY A 52 22.75 -6.68 9.57
CA GLY A 52 23.48 -5.99 8.48
C GLY A 52 22.83 -6.20 7.10
N CYS A 53 21.54 -6.49 7.06
CA CYS A 53 20.78 -6.79 5.83
C CYS A 53 19.48 -6.01 5.78
N MET A 54 18.95 -5.81 4.57
CA MET A 54 17.68 -5.12 4.37
C MET A 54 16.99 -5.54 3.07
N PHE A 55 15.69 -5.30 2.97
CA PHE A 55 14.97 -5.37 1.71
C PHE A 55 15.20 -4.11 0.89
N VAL A 56 15.46 -4.30 -0.41
CA VAL A 56 15.57 -3.23 -1.41
C VAL A 56 14.70 -3.53 -2.62
N VAL A 57 14.14 -2.51 -3.23
CA VAL A 57 13.39 -2.67 -4.48
C VAL A 57 14.39 -2.87 -5.62
N SER A 58 14.24 -3.95 -6.38
CA SER A 58 15.05 -4.25 -7.57
C SER A 58 14.29 -4.01 -8.88
N GLU A 59 12.97 -4.12 -8.85
CA GLU A 59 12.14 -3.97 -10.04
C GLU A 59 10.74 -3.48 -9.64
N THR A 60 10.15 -2.63 -10.48
CA THR A 60 8.80 -2.11 -10.27
C THR A 60 8.11 -1.93 -11.61
N HIS A 61 6.94 -2.54 -11.74
CA HIS A 61 5.99 -2.32 -12.81
C HIS A 61 4.73 -1.69 -12.25
N VAL A 62 4.29 -0.54 -12.79
CA VAL A 62 3.10 0.17 -12.31
C VAL A 62 2.18 0.48 -13.48
N LYS A 63 0.89 0.23 -13.27
CA LYS A 63 -0.19 0.59 -14.20
C LYS A 63 -1.15 1.54 -13.50
N TYR A 64 -1.35 2.71 -14.09
CA TYR A 64 -2.28 3.74 -13.63
C TYR A 64 -3.59 3.59 -14.40
N LEU A 65 -4.71 3.57 -13.68
CA LEU A 65 -6.04 3.29 -14.24
C LEU A 65 -7.00 4.45 -14.06
N LEU A 66 -7.10 4.98 -12.82
CA LEU A 66 -7.94 6.10 -12.46
C LEU A 66 -7.17 7.06 -11.54
N PRO A 67 -7.44 8.36 -11.59
CA PRO A 67 -6.77 9.32 -10.74
C PRO A 67 -7.31 9.31 -9.31
N ALA A 68 -6.42 9.51 -8.34
CA ALA A 68 -6.76 9.94 -6.99
C ALA A 68 -6.63 11.46 -6.87
N GLN A 69 -7.40 12.05 -5.97
CA GLN A 69 -7.47 13.49 -5.73
C GLN A 69 -7.17 13.80 -4.27
N LEU A 70 -6.94 15.07 -3.96
CA LEU A 70 -6.81 15.58 -2.60
C LEU A 70 -7.94 15.05 -1.71
N ASP A 71 -7.61 14.75 -0.46
CA ASP A 71 -8.50 14.21 0.57
C ASP A 71 -9.04 12.79 0.34
N ASN A 72 -8.78 12.17 -0.81
CA ASN A 72 -9.11 10.77 -0.96
C ASN A 72 -8.39 9.92 0.10
N VAL A 73 -9.06 8.91 0.62
CA VAL A 73 -8.47 7.84 1.41
C VAL A 73 -8.31 6.63 0.51
N LEU A 74 -7.07 6.20 0.35
CA LEU A 74 -6.74 5.05 -0.48
C LEU A 74 -6.48 3.84 0.40
N GLU A 75 -6.98 2.68 -0.02
CA GLU A 75 -6.61 1.39 0.54
C GLU A 75 -5.54 0.75 -0.33
N ILE A 76 -4.39 0.50 0.27
CA ILE A 76 -3.27 -0.15 -0.41
C ILE A 76 -3.25 -1.61 0.02
N GLU A 77 -3.68 -2.48 -0.87
CA GLU A 77 -3.53 -3.93 -0.70
C GLU A 77 -2.11 -4.35 -1.06
N THR A 78 -1.55 -5.28 -0.28
CA THR A 78 -0.25 -5.89 -0.51
C THR A 78 -0.40 -7.40 -0.41
N LEU A 79 0.04 -8.11 -1.44
CA LEU A 79 -0.01 -9.58 -1.53
C LEU A 79 1.34 -10.09 -2.05
N ILE A 80 1.91 -11.11 -1.39
CA ILE A 80 3.06 -11.82 -1.94
C ILE A 80 2.57 -12.77 -3.04
N THR A 81 3.14 -12.66 -4.22
CA THR A 81 2.86 -13.54 -5.37
C THR A 81 3.94 -14.57 -5.60
N GLU A 82 5.18 -14.26 -5.21
CA GLU A 82 6.30 -15.19 -5.36
C GLU A 82 7.24 -15.11 -4.15
N HIS A 83 7.65 -16.27 -3.67
CA HIS A 83 8.68 -16.45 -2.63
C HIS A 83 9.96 -17.03 -3.24
N GLY A 84 11.01 -16.23 -3.28
CA GLY A 84 12.35 -16.67 -3.63
C GLY A 84 13.23 -16.87 -2.39
N LYS A 85 14.42 -17.44 -2.60
CA LYS A 85 15.42 -17.63 -1.51
C LYS A 85 15.99 -16.31 -1.00
N SER A 86 16.09 -15.29 -1.87
CA SER A 86 16.68 -13.98 -1.59
C SER A 86 15.82 -12.82 -2.11
N SER A 87 14.61 -13.08 -2.58
CA SER A 87 13.71 -12.05 -3.10
C SER A 87 12.25 -12.46 -2.93
N LEU A 88 11.38 -11.46 -2.92
CA LEU A 88 9.93 -11.60 -2.94
C LEU A 88 9.38 -10.79 -4.11
N THR A 89 8.33 -11.28 -4.74
CA THR A 89 7.51 -10.50 -5.66
C THR A 89 6.18 -10.20 -5.00
N LEU A 90 5.79 -8.94 -5.02
CA LEU A 90 4.58 -8.43 -4.40
C LEU A 90 3.66 -7.84 -5.47
N GLU A 91 2.38 -8.14 -5.38
CA GLU A 91 1.34 -7.36 -6.03
C GLU A 91 0.81 -6.32 -5.04
N GLN A 92 0.76 -5.05 -5.45
CA GLN A 92 0.18 -3.98 -4.67
C GLN A 92 -0.86 -3.23 -5.50
N LYS A 93 -2.00 -2.95 -4.88
CA LYS A 93 -3.13 -2.28 -5.53
C LYS A 93 -3.60 -1.13 -4.67
N ALA A 94 -3.82 0.02 -5.28
CA ALA A 94 -4.41 1.18 -4.63
C ALA A 94 -5.88 1.28 -5.04
N TYR A 95 -6.76 1.23 -4.06
CA TYR A 95 -8.20 1.41 -4.23
C TYR A 95 -8.67 2.68 -3.56
N ARG A 96 -9.71 3.28 -4.13
CA ARG A 96 -10.51 4.32 -3.49
C ARG A 96 -11.88 3.75 -3.17
N GLU A 97 -12.29 3.84 -1.92
CA GLU A 97 -13.66 3.59 -1.54
C GLU A 97 -14.49 4.85 -1.75
N HIS A 98 -15.63 4.70 -2.36
CA HIS A 98 -16.62 5.74 -2.42
C HIS A 98 -18.02 5.15 -2.17
N PHE A 99 -18.88 5.97 -1.67
CA PHE A 99 -20.24 5.58 -1.35
C PHE A 99 -21.16 6.03 -2.47
N THR A 100 -21.90 5.11 -3.04
CA THR A 100 -22.96 5.42 -3.99
C THR A 100 -24.28 5.49 -3.22
N ASN A 101 -24.78 6.72 -3.01
CA ASN A 101 -26.13 6.93 -2.55
C ASN A 101 -26.99 7.34 -3.73
N GLU A 102 -28.19 6.77 -3.84
CA GLU A 102 -29.27 7.31 -4.68
C GLU A 102 -29.94 8.56 -4.04
N GLY A 103 -29.17 9.34 -3.24
CA GLY A 103 -29.62 10.53 -2.51
C GLY A 103 -28.72 11.75 -2.72
N PRO A 104 -29.09 12.95 -2.23
CA PRO A 104 -28.36 14.18 -2.48
C PRO A 104 -26.92 14.12 -1.95
N SER A 105 -26.00 14.66 -2.77
CA SER A 105 -24.56 14.70 -2.56
C SER A 105 -24.16 15.11 -1.14
N LEU A 106 -23.51 14.18 -0.43
CA LEU A 106 -22.92 14.42 0.90
C LEU A 106 -21.56 15.13 0.77
N ILE A 107 -21.52 16.33 0.20
CA ILE A 107 -20.27 17.11 0.03
C ILE A 107 -19.72 17.62 1.39
N ALA A 108 -20.45 17.50 2.49
CA ALA A 108 -20.10 18.10 3.77
C ALA A 108 -20.28 17.24 5.02
N ALA A 109 -20.50 15.94 4.91
CA ALA A 109 -20.67 15.10 6.09
C ALA A 109 -19.33 14.79 6.77
N ASN A 110 -19.30 14.90 8.10
CA ASN A 110 -18.19 14.43 8.93
C ASN A 110 -17.91 12.95 8.65
N TYR A 111 -16.83 12.69 7.93
CA TYR A 111 -16.48 11.52 7.12
C TYR A 111 -16.43 10.16 7.86
N ASN A 112 -16.57 10.11 9.17
CA ASN A 112 -16.34 8.87 9.93
C ASN A 112 -17.53 8.30 10.71
N SER A 113 -18.49 9.10 11.17
CA SER A 113 -19.58 8.60 12.03
C SER A 113 -20.92 8.42 11.31
N GLU A 114 -21.27 9.34 10.42
CA GLU A 114 -22.54 9.28 9.70
C GLU A 114 -22.49 8.23 8.56
N LEU A 115 -21.30 7.98 8.03
CA LEU A 115 -21.08 7.04 6.95
C LEU A 115 -21.18 5.58 7.43
N SER A 116 -20.61 5.27 8.61
CA SER A 116 -20.74 3.94 9.22
C SER A 116 -22.20 3.60 9.52
N SER A 117 -22.97 4.55 10.01
CA SER A 117 -24.39 4.34 10.29
C SER A 117 -25.24 4.15 9.03
N ALA A 118 -24.92 4.81 7.92
CA ALA A 118 -25.62 4.63 6.64
C ALA A 118 -25.30 3.28 5.96
N VAL A 119 -24.08 2.78 6.12
CA VAL A 119 -23.69 1.43 5.64
C VAL A 119 -24.37 0.34 6.48
N GLU A 120 -24.36 0.49 7.81
CA GLU A 120 -25.07 -0.44 8.73
C GLU A 120 -26.58 -0.45 8.51
N ALA A 121 -27.18 0.68 8.15
CA ALA A 121 -28.58 0.77 7.79
C ALA A 121 -28.94 0.25 6.39
N GLY A 122 -27.94 -0.18 5.61
CA GLY A 122 -28.13 -0.71 4.23
C GLY A 122 -28.55 0.35 3.20
N THR A 123 -28.43 1.64 3.53
CA THR A 123 -28.83 2.76 2.66
C THR A 123 -27.69 3.27 1.78
N ALA A 124 -26.44 2.84 2.03
CA ALA A 124 -25.28 3.15 1.22
C ALA A 124 -24.56 1.87 0.75
N LYS A 125 -24.18 1.84 -0.52
CA LYS A 125 -23.31 0.78 -1.08
C LYS A 125 -21.88 1.31 -1.15
N VAL A 126 -20.94 0.53 -0.62
CA VAL A 126 -19.50 0.79 -0.79
C VAL A 126 -19.09 0.26 -2.14
N GLN A 127 -18.53 1.11 -2.97
CA GLN A 127 -17.91 0.75 -4.22
C GLN A 127 -16.41 1.01 -4.14
N ARG A 128 -15.61 0.08 -4.67
CA ARG A 128 -14.15 0.20 -4.71
C ARG A 128 -13.69 0.40 -6.15
N ASP A 129 -13.01 1.50 -6.42
CA ASP A 129 -12.34 1.76 -7.69
C ASP A 129 -10.87 1.36 -7.59
N LEU A 130 -10.39 0.52 -8.50
CA LEU A 130 -8.97 0.26 -8.66
C LEU A 130 -8.32 1.44 -9.40
N LEU A 131 -7.46 2.18 -8.70
CA LEU A 131 -6.80 3.37 -9.24
C LEU A 131 -5.43 3.06 -9.84
N CYS A 132 -4.68 2.18 -9.19
CA CYS A 132 -3.32 1.86 -9.57
C CYS A 132 -2.99 0.43 -9.15
N SER A 133 -2.25 -0.29 -9.98
CA SER A 133 -1.71 -1.61 -9.64
C SER A 133 -0.22 -1.66 -9.92
N GLY A 134 0.53 -2.33 -9.06
CA GLY A 134 1.96 -2.50 -9.19
C GLY A 134 2.42 -3.91 -8.88
N THR A 135 3.41 -4.39 -9.65
CA THR A 135 4.20 -5.57 -9.31
C THR A 135 5.57 -5.09 -8.89
N ILE A 136 5.96 -5.41 -7.66
CA ILE A 136 7.19 -4.92 -7.04
C ILE A 136 8.03 -6.12 -6.62
N ARG A 137 9.25 -6.18 -7.12
CA ARG A 137 10.23 -7.16 -6.66
C ARG A 137 11.17 -6.52 -5.66
N ILE A 138 11.29 -7.15 -4.49
CA ILE A 138 12.22 -6.74 -3.44
C ILE A 138 13.26 -7.84 -3.23
N GLY A 139 14.52 -7.44 -3.08
CA GLY A 139 15.64 -8.34 -2.80
C GLY A 139 16.12 -8.15 -1.37
N TRP A 140 16.52 -9.25 -0.73
CA TRP A 140 17.21 -9.24 0.55
C TRP A 140 18.70 -9.15 0.31
N ILE A 141 19.33 -8.07 0.73
CA ILE A 141 20.75 -7.80 0.48
C ILE A 141 21.54 -7.62 1.76
N ASN A 142 22.82 -7.99 1.72
CA ASN A 142 23.78 -7.56 2.72
C ASN A 142 24.22 -6.12 2.41
N ILE A 143 24.16 -5.24 3.42
CA ILE A 143 24.38 -3.80 3.27
C ILE A 143 25.84 -3.47 2.93
N GLN A 144 26.81 -4.22 3.49
CA GLN A 144 28.23 -3.97 3.27
C GLN A 144 28.67 -4.35 1.86
N THR A 145 28.15 -5.47 1.35
CA THR A 145 28.55 -5.99 0.04
C THR A 145 27.63 -5.57 -1.09
N GLY A 146 26.42 -5.10 -0.79
CA GLY A 146 25.36 -4.82 -1.77
C GLY A 146 24.83 -6.07 -2.49
N ARG A 147 25.23 -7.27 -2.06
CA ARG A 147 24.89 -8.53 -2.75
C ARG A 147 23.65 -9.19 -2.15
N PRO A 148 22.83 -9.84 -2.99
CA PRO A 148 21.74 -10.67 -2.52
C PRO A 148 22.24 -11.76 -1.57
N THR A 149 21.50 -11.98 -0.49
CA THR A 149 21.75 -13.06 0.47
C THR A 149 20.42 -13.74 0.82
N ARG A 150 20.51 -14.92 1.42
CA ARG A 150 19.32 -15.70 1.74
C ARG A 150 18.49 -15.01 2.82
N ILE A 151 17.19 -14.90 2.60
CA ILE A 151 16.24 -14.45 3.63
C ILE A 151 16.27 -15.45 4.79
N PRO A 152 16.47 -14.97 6.04
CA PRO A 152 16.49 -15.84 7.23
C PRO A 152 15.19 -16.64 7.38
N GLY A 153 15.31 -17.88 7.92
CA GLY A 153 14.18 -18.78 8.09
C GLY A 153 13.04 -18.16 8.91
N PHE A 154 13.36 -17.51 10.02
CA PHE A 154 12.37 -16.87 10.88
C PHE A 154 11.57 -15.73 10.20
N ILE A 155 12.17 -15.09 9.18
CA ILE A 155 11.45 -14.11 8.35
C ILE A 155 10.55 -14.86 7.36
N GLN A 156 11.06 -15.93 6.73
CA GLN A 156 10.28 -16.73 5.76
C GLN A 156 9.06 -17.41 6.41
N GLU A 157 9.13 -17.76 7.68
CA GLU A 157 8.05 -18.41 8.43
C GLU A 157 6.85 -17.48 8.72
N VAL A 158 7.08 -16.18 8.77
CA VAL A 158 6.03 -15.19 9.06
C VAL A 158 5.51 -14.46 7.82
N LEU A 159 6.21 -14.60 6.69
CA LEU A 159 5.79 -14.07 5.39
C LEU A 159 4.78 -14.98 4.70
#